data_05ca6a9be436cc5d6770eb8653bd90f6
#
_entry.id   05ca6a9be436cc5d6770eb8653bd90f6
#
_cell.length_a   1.000
_cell.length_b   1.000
_cell.length_c   1.000
_cell.angle_alpha   90.00
_cell.angle_beta   90.00
_cell.angle_gamma   90.00
#
_symmetry.space_group_name_H-M   'P 1'
#
loop_
_entity.id
_entity.type
_entity.pdbx_description
1 polymer ?
#
loop_
_entity_poly.entity_id
_entity_poly.type
_entity_poly.pdbx_seq_one_letter_code
_entity_poly.pdbx_strand_id
1 'polypeptide(L)'
;MFLNSRDDFKKYLENKKKPLMANYYKMSRIKFDLLVKDEKPVGGKWSFDKDNRKKLPQTVKLPKRPVAFETKHTKVLKKFINITFENHPGNTENFWLPTTHKESTVWLDDFLTEKLNLFGDYEDAVSQRDNILFHSALSPLINSGLITPEKIVDRLKKLRTKVNLNSLEGYIRQVIGWREFMRGIYQNYSIEMEKGNFFNHKRKFKKEWYSGETGIPPLD
;
A
#
# COMPACT_ATOMS: atom_id res chain seq x y z
N MET A 1 -10.63 -1.71 -8.30
CA MET A 1 -10.18 -2.47 -9.50
C MET A 1 -8.93 -3.26 -9.16
N PHE A 2 -8.73 -4.43 -9.77
CA PHE A 2 -7.59 -5.32 -9.56
C PHE A 2 -7.10 -5.82 -10.91
N LEU A 3 -5.82 -6.23 -11.00
CA LEU A 3 -5.18 -6.67 -12.25
C LEU A 3 -5.45 -8.14 -12.55
N ASN A 4 -5.38 -9.00 -11.53
CA ASN A 4 -5.71 -10.41 -11.70
C ASN A 4 -7.22 -10.62 -11.61
N SER A 5 -7.76 -11.61 -12.31
CA SER A 5 -9.13 -12.05 -12.15
C SER A 5 -9.31 -12.91 -10.89
N ARG A 6 -10.57 -13.21 -10.53
CA ARG A 6 -10.85 -14.21 -9.48
C ARG A 6 -10.36 -15.60 -9.88
N ASP A 7 -10.50 -15.95 -11.14
CA ASP A 7 -10.09 -17.24 -11.66
C ASP A 7 -8.57 -17.42 -11.68
N ASP A 8 -7.79 -16.35 -11.86
CA ASP A 8 -6.32 -16.40 -11.71
C ASP A 8 -5.92 -16.86 -10.32
N PHE A 9 -6.60 -16.38 -9.28
CA PHE A 9 -6.29 -16.78 -7.91
C PHE A 9 -6.76 -18.20 -7.62
N LYS A 10 -7.93 -18.61 -8.12
CA LYS A 10 -8.40 -20.01 -8.02
C LYS A 10 -7.43 -20.98 -8.69
N LYS A 11 -6.99 -20.70 -9.92
CA LYS A 11 -5.96 -21.48 -10.61
C LYS A 11 -4.65 -21.55 -9.82
N TYR A 12 -4.25 -20.43 -9.21
CA TYR A 12 -3.08 -20.44 -8.34
C TYR A 12 -3.25 -21.37 -7.12
N LEU A 13 -4.45 -21.48 -6.57
CA LEU A 13 -4.74 -22.36 -5.42
C LEU A 13 -4.79 -23.85 -5.80
N GLU A 14 -5.01 -24.17 -7.06
CA GLU A 14 -5.06 -25.57 -7.54
C GLU A 14 -3.75 -26.28 -7.13
N ASN A 15 -3.90 -27.44 -6.50
CA ASN A 15 -2.80 -28.26 -6.01
C ASN A 15 -1.89 -27.58 -4.96
N LYS A 16 -2.33 -26.53 -4.28
CA LYS A 16 -1.60 -25.88 -3.19
C LYS A 16 -2.21 -26.23 -1.84
N LYS A 17 -1.37 -26.78 -0.94
CA LYS A 17 -1.78 -27.01 0.46
C LYS A 17 -1.96 -25.70 1.23
N LYS A 18 -1.13 -24.69 0.93
CA LYS A 18 -1.19 -23.35 1.55
C LYS A 18 -0.85 -22.29 0.53
N PRO A 19 -1.62 -21.21 0.44
CA PRO A 19 -1.26 -20.07 -0.39
C PRO A 19 -0.02 -19.35 0.20
N LEU A 20 0.92 -18.99 -0.66
CA LEU A 20 2.13 -18.23 -0.30
C LEU A 20 2.24 -17.02 -1.22
N MET A 21 2.31 -15.81 -0.64
CA MET A 21 2.40 -14.56 -1.39
C MET A 21 3.58 -14.58 -2.38
N ALA A 22 4.74 -15.07 -1.98
CA ALA A 22 5.93 -15.13 -2.84
C ALA A 22 5.70 -15.91 -4.15
N ASN A 23 4.98 -17.03 -4.09
CA ASN A 23 4.67 -17.85 -5.28
C ASN A 23 3.65 -17.15 -6.18
N TYR A 24 2.63 -16.53 -5.58
CA TYR A 24 1.63 -15.76 -6.32
C TYR A 24 2.25 -14.54 -6.98
N TYR A 25 3.12 -13.84 -6.29
CA TYR A 25 3.87 -12.70 -6.79
C TYR A 25 4.75 -13.07 -8.00
N LYS A 26 5.49 -14.19 -7.91
CA LYS A 26 6.27 -14.71 -9.04
C LYS A 26 5.39 -14.93 -10.27
N MET A 27 4.25 -15.61 -10.10
CA MET A 27 3.29 -15.85 -11.18
C MET A 27 2.78 -14.52 -11.78
N SER A 28 2.41 -13.56 -10.92
CA SER A 28 1.94 -12.25 -11.36
C SER A 28 3.02 -11.45 -12.10
N ARG A 29 4.29 -11.50 -11.66
CA ARG A 29 5.40 -10.85 -12.36
C ARG A 29 5.60 -11.40 -13.77
N ILE A 30 5.54 -12.73 -13.94
CA ILE A 30 5.63 -13.38 -15.25
C ILE A 30 4.44 -12.96 -16.11
N LYS A 31 3.23 -13.08 -15.60
CA LYS A 31 1.99 -12.72 -16.31
C LYS A 31 1.98 -11.29 -16.84
N PHE A 32 2.45 -10.33 -16.05
CA PHE A 32 2.44 -8.90 -16.40
C PHE A 32 3.74 -8.40 -17.01
N ASP A 33 4.72 -9.26 -17.23
CA ASP A 33 6.07 -8.91 -17.73
C ASP A 33 6.72 -7.78 -16.90
N LEU A 34 6.78 -7.99 -15.57
CA LEU A 34 7.32 -7.02 -14.62
C LEU A 34 8.64 -7.48 -14.04
N LEU A 35 9.73 -6.82 -14.41
CA LEU A 35 11.11 -7.17 -14.02
C LEU A 35 11.45 -8.64 -14.28
N VAL A 36 10.99 -9.15 -15.41
CA VAL A 36 11.23 -10.51 -15.90
C VAL A 36 11.92 -10.44 -17.28
N LYS A 37 12.83 -11.35 -17.53
CA LYS A 37 13.44 -11.61 -18.82
C LYS A 37 13.58 -13.13 -18.96
N ASP A 38 13.04 -13.71 -20.02
CA ASP A 38 13.05 -15.15 -20.29
C ASP A 38 12.57 -15.96 -19.06
N GLU A 39 11.43 -15.56 -18.50
CA GLU A 39 10.83 -16.10 -17.26
C GLU A 39 11.72 -16.04 -16.00
N LYS A 40 12.88 -15.40 -16.06
CA LYS A 40 13.81 -15.21 -14.94
C LYS A 40 13.70 -13.79 -14.37
N PRO A 41 13.90 -13.61 -13.07
CA PRO A 41 13.83 -12.29 -12.46
C PRO A 41 15.02 -11.42 -12.86
N VAL A 42 14.78 -10.18 -13.22
CA VAL A 42 15.83 -9.18 -13.40
C VAL A 42 16.56 -8.99 -12.07
N GLY A 43 17.90 -8.96 -12.14
CA GLY A 43 18.74 -8.89 -10.94
C GLY A 43 18.91 -10.22 -10.20
N GLY A 44 18.47 -11.35 -10.79
CA GLY A 44 18.73 -12.71 -10.28
C GLY A 44 17.87 -13.12 -9.07
N LYS A 45 17.07 -12.21 -8.51
CA LYS A 45 16.23 -12.46 -7.32
C LYS A 45 14.77 -12.09 -7.59
N TRP A 46 13.84 -12.88 -7.01
CA TRP A 46 12.41 -12.58 -7.06
C TRP A 46 12.00 -11.51 -6.05
N SER A 47 12.76 -11.28 -5.01
CA SER A 47 12.52 -10.25 -3.98
C SER A 47 13.83 -9.69 -3.44
N PHE A 48 13.85 -8.40 -3.24
CA PHE A 48 14.94 -7.64 -2.59
C PHE A 48 14.55 -7.19 -1.18
N ASP A 49 13.51 -7.76 -0.58
CA ASP A 49 12.99 -7.39 0.75
C ASP A 49 14.06 -7.30 1.84
N LYS A 50 15.06 -8.19 1.81
CA LYS A 50 16.17 -8.17 2.77
C LYS A 50 17.02 -6.90 2.67
N ASP A 51 17.07 -6.28 1.50
CA ASP A 51 17.85 -5.07 1.22
C ASP A 51 17.06 -3.80 1.58
N ASN A 52 15.76 -3.93 1.90
CA ASN A 52 14.79 -2.84 2.09
C ASN A 52 14.53 -2.49 3.57
N ARG A 53 15.50 -2.68 4.46
CA ARG A 53 15.36 -2.51 5.92
C ARG A 53 16.38 -1.55 6.52
N LYS A 54 16.78 -0.52 5.77
CA LYS A 54 17.78 0.45 6.24
C LYS A 54 17.15 1.43 7.24
N LYS A 55 17.92 1.80 8.25
CA LYS A 55 17.55 2.92 9.12
C LYS A 55 17.62 4.23 8.33
N LEU A 56 16.65 5.12 8.54
CA LEU A 56 16.63 6.43 7.91
C LEU A 56 17.61 7.38 8.60
N PRO A 57 18.73 7.79 7.94
CA PRO A 57 19.68 8.74 8.52
C PRO A 57 19.04 10.13 8.70
N GLN A 58 19.49 10.87 9.72
CA GLN A 58 19.04 12.25 9.97
C GLN A 58 19.40 13.20 8.81
N THR A 59 20.46 12.91 8.09
CA THR A 59 20.96 13.69 6.95
C THR A 59 20.13 13.53 5.69
N VAL A 60 19.31 12.48 5.59
CA VAL A 60 18.46 12.26 4.42
C VAL A 60 17.34 13.30 4.40
N LYS A 61 17.29 14.07 3.31
CA LYS A 61 16.22 15.04 3.07
C LYS A 61 14.93 14.29 2.74
N LEU A 62 13.87 14.61 3.48
CA LEU A 62 12.55 14.03 3.21
C LEU A 62 11.87 14.75 2.06
N PRO A 63 11.19 14.02 1.17
CA PRO A 63 10.39 14.62 0.11
C PRO A 63 9.18 15.36 0.72
N LYS A 64 8.80 16.46 0.10
CA LYS A 64 7.58 17.19 0.46
C LYS A 64 6.36 16.39 0.00
N ARG A 65 5.24 16.56 0.71
CA ARG A 65 3.95 16.04 0.24
C ARG A 65 3.43 16.93 -0.88
N PRO A 66 2.84 16.33 -1.93
CA PRO A 66 2.04 17.12 -2.87
C PRO A 66 0.87 17.80 -2.14
N VAL A 67 0.49 18.96 -2.60
CA VAL A 67 -0.66 19.70 -2.06
C VAL A 67 -1.91 19.32 -2.85
N ALA A 68 -2.92 18.79 -2.17
CA ALA A 68 -4.24 18.61 -2.75
C ALA A 68 -5.07 19.89 -2.57
N PHE A 69 -5.79 20.28 -3.61
CA PHE A 69 -6.62 21.49 -3.57
C PHE A 69 -8.02 21.16 -3.03
N GLU A 70 -8.51 22.05 -2.18
CA GLU A 70 -9.87 21.93 -1.65
C GLU A 70 -10.90 22.20 -2.76
N THR A 71 -11.71 21.21 -3.08
CA THR A 71 -12.79 21.32 -4.08
C THR A 71 -14.10 21.82 -3.45
N LYS A 72 -15.06 22.24 -4.29
CA LYS A 72 -16.42 22.56 -3.84
C LYS A 72 -17.05 21.40 -3.03
N HIS A 73 -16.82 20.18 -3.48
CA HIS A 73 -17.38 18.99 -2.81
C HIS A 73 -16.72 18.71 -1.46
N THR A 74 -15.40 18.86 -1.35
CA THR A 74 -14.70 18.69 -0.07
C THR A 74 -15.13 19.70 0.97
N LYS A 75 -15.38 20.97 0.58
CA LYS A 75 -15.92 22.00 1.48
C LYS A 75 -17.28 21.63 2.08
N VAL A 76 -18.19 21.16 1.23
CA VAL A 76 -19.53 20.74 1.67
C VAL A 76 -19.44 19.52 2.59
N LEU A 77 -18.65 18.51 2.20
CA LEU A 77 -18.49 17.29 2.97
C LEU A 77 -17.79 17.52 4.32
N LYS A 78 -16.81 18.41 4.41
CA LYS A 78 -16.17 18.77 5.69
C LYS A 78 -17.23 19.30 6.69
N LYS A 79 -18.08 20.24 6.26
CA LYS A 79 -19.17 20.73 7.12
C LYS A 79 -20.11 19.62 7.56
N PHE A 80 -20.55 18.78 6.62
CA PHE A 80 -21.43 17.66 6.90
C PHE A 80 -20.81 16.68 7.93
N ILE A 81 -19.57 16.28 7.72
CA ILE A 81 -18.88 15.34 8.60
C ILE A 81 -18.69 15.94 9.99
N ASN A 82 -18.25 17.19 10.10
CA ASN A 82 -18.01 17.84 11.38
C ASN A 82 -19.29 17.98 12.21
N ILE A 83 -20.46 18.17 11.57
CA ILE A 83 -21.75 18.24 12.26
C ILE A 83 -22.27 16.84 12.61
N THR A 84 -22.24 15.93 11.63
CA THR A 84 -22.87 14.58 11.78
C THR A 84 -22.08 13.70 12.75
N PHE A 85 -20.76 13.85 12.79
CA PHE A 85 -19.85 13.02 13.56
C PHE A 85 -19.08 13.82 14.62
N GLU A 86 -19.70 14.86 15.20
CA GLU A 86 -19.06 15.74 16.18
C GLU A 86 -18.48 15.02 17.40
N ASN A 87 -19.10 13.89 17.79
CA ASN A 87 -18.68 13.06 18.93
C ASN A 87 -17.72 11.91 18.53
N HIS A 88 -17.26 11.87 17.27
CA HIS A 88 -16.29 10.86 16.81
C HIS A 88 -14.85 11.42 16.91
N PRO A 89 -13.85 10.58 17.15
CA PRO A 89 -12.46 11.01 17.17
C PRO A 89 -11.99 11.49 15.81
N GLY A 90 -11.12 12.51 15.78
CA GLY A 90 -10.56 13.09 14.58
C GLY A 90 -11.29 14.34 14.10
N ASN A 91 -10.77 14.95 13.04
CA ASN A 91 -11.34 16.14 12.40
C ASN A 91 -11.02 16.17 10.90
N THR A 92 -11.69 17.04 10.15
CA THR A 92 -11.50 17.17 8.70
C THR A 92 -10.56 18.32 8.30
N GLU A 93 -10.01 19.09 9.24
CA GLU A 93 -9.22 20.30 8.95
C GLU A 93 -7.99 20.00 8.11
N ASN A 94 -7.25 18.96 8.49
CA ASN A 94 -6.02 18.56 7.84
C ASN A 94 -6.22 17.48 6.77
N PHE A 95 -7.39 17.43 6.14
CA PHE A 95 -7.61 16.51 5.03
C PHE A 95 -6.69 16.87 3.84
N TRP A 96 -5.82 15.96 3.46
CA TRP A 96 -4.71 16.18 2.54
C TRP A 96 -4.71 15.32 1.28
N LEU A 97 -5.67 14.40 1.17
CA LEU A 97 -5.72 13.47 0.03
C LEU A 97 -6.34 14.14 -1.20
N PRO A 98 -5.83 13.85 -2.40
CA PRO A 98 -6.45 14.29 -3.64
C PRO A 98 -7.83 13.63 -3.81
N THR A 99 -8.76 14.38 -4.41
CA THR A 99 -10.14 13.94 -4.62
C THR A 99 -10.55 13.91 -6.10
N THR A 100 -9.62 14.16 -7.00
CA THR A 100 -9.85 14.14 -8.45
C THR A 100 -8.85 13.21 -9.14
N HIS A 101 -9.23 12.67 -10.30
CA HIS A 101 -8.33 11.88 -11.15
C HIS A 101 -7.07 12.65 -11.57
N LYS A 102 -7.20 13.95 -11.83
CA LYS A 102 -6.08 14.81 -12.23
C LYS A 102 -5.06 14.93 -11.09
N GLU A 103 -5.51 15.29 -9.90
CA GLU A 103 -4.64 15.41 -8.71
C GLU A 103 -4.03 14.06 -8.31
N SER A 104 -4.80 12.99 -8.41
CA SER A 104 -4.30 11.62 -8.16
C SER A 104 -3.19 11.23 -9.13
N THR A 105 -3.25 11.72 -10.38
CA THR A 105 -2.18 11.52 -11.36
C THR A 105 -0.93 12.31 -10.98
N VAL A 106 -1.09 13.56 -10.59
CA VAL A 106 0.04 14.41 -10.11
C VAL A 106 0.68 13.76 -8.87
N TRP A 107 -0.14 13.21 -7.96
CA TRP A 107 0.35 12.50 -6.78
C TRP A 107 1.16 11.26 -7.11
N LEU A 108 0.71 10.48 -8.11
CA LEU A 108 1.49 9.35 -8.60
C LEU A 108 2.81 9.82 -9.23
N ASP A 109 2.79 10.86 -10.03
CA ASP A 109 3.98 11.38 -10.70
C ASP A 109 5.01 11.89 -9.69
N ASP A 110 4.57 12.61 -8.65
CA ASP A 110 5.42 13.02 -7.53
C ASP A 110 6.07 11.82 -6.83
N PHE A 111 5.30 10.79 -6.50
CA PHE A 111 5.87 9.58 -5.92
C PHE A 111 6.93 8.95 -6.80
N LEU A 112 6.67 8.83 -8.09
CA LEU A 112 7.57 8.17 -9.04
C LEU A 112 8.87 8.97 -9.25
N THR A 113 8.83 10.29 -9.15
CA THR A 113 10.01 11.16 -9.38
C THR A 113 10.79 11.44 -8.11
N GLU A 114 10.10 11.72 -6.99
CA GLU A 114 10.73 12.23 -5.77
C GLU A 114 11.00 11.16 -4.72
N LYS A 115 10.22 10.07 -4.71
CA LYS A 115 10.23 9.10 -3.61
C LYS A 115 10.66 7.71 -4.01
N LEU A 116 10.25 7.24 -5.19
CA LEU A 116 10.38 5.83 -5.57
C LEU A 116 11.84 5.34 -5.52
N ASN A 117 12.81 6.19 -5.87
CA ASN A 117 14.20 5.76 -5.91
C ASN A 117 14.78 5.35 -4.53
N LEU A 118 14.25 5.92 -3.45
CA LEU A 118 14.63 5.60 -2.06
C LEU A 118 13.55 4.79 -1.33
N PHE A 119 12.44 4.48 -1.98
CA PHE A 119 11.36 3.69 -1.41
C PHE A 119 11.85 2.36 -0.83
N GLY A 120 12.61 1.58 -1.61
CA GLY A 120 13.09 0.28 -1.19
C GLY A 120 13.98 0.38 0.06
N ASP A 121 14.98 1.26 0.03
CA ASP A 121 15.91 1.42 1.15
C ASP A 121 15.20 1.70 2.48
N TYR A 122 14.12 2.48 2.44
CA TYR A 122 13.40 2.98 3.62
C TYR A 122 11.95 2.51 3.71
N GLU A 123 11.59 1.41 3.03
CA GLU A 123 10.24 0.84 3.04
C GLU A 123 9.73 0.57 4.47
N ASP A 124 10.59 0.03 5.32
CA ASP A 124 10.28 -0.32 6.72
C ASP A 124 10.74 0.75 7.73
N ALA A 125 11.21 1.91 7.27
CA ALA A 125 11.72 2.95 8.17
C ALA A 125 10.57 3.67 8.90
N VAL A 126 10.80 3.99 10.17
CA VAL A 126 9.92 4.80 11.00
C VAL A 126 10.67 6.05 11.46
N SER A 127 10.04 7.22 11.43
CA SER A 127 10.65 8.48 11.86
C SER A 127 9.59 9.44 12.41
N GLN A 128 9.96 10.19 13.44
CA GLN A 128 9.12 11.28 13.97
C GLN A 128 9.10 12.51 13.05
N ARG A 129 9.98 12.59 12.04
CA ARG A 129 10.08 13.74 11.13
C ARG A 129 8.92 13.82 10.13
N ASP A 130 8.38 12.68 9.72
CA ASP A 130 7.23 12.57 8.81
C ASP A 130 6.65 11.15 8.90
N ASN A 131 5.34 11.03 8.80
CA ASN A 131 4.63 9.74 8.89
C ASN A 131 4.37 9.07 7.54
N ILE A 132 4.78 9.68 6.41
CA ILE A 132 4.68 9.10 5.07
C ILE A 132 6.04 8.73 4.51
N LEU A 133 7.06 9.54 4.79
CA LEU A 133 8.42 9.34 4.31
C LEU A 133 8.46 9.14 2.79
N PHE A 134 8.98 7.98 2.35
CA PHE A 134 9.11 7.61 0.94
C PHE A 134 7.93 6.77 0.43
N HIS A 135 6.86 6.58 1.23
CA HIS A 135 5.67 5.86 0.79
C HIS A 135 4.84 6.65 -0.21
N SER A 136 4.13 5.92 -1.07
CA SER A 136 3.29 6.53 -2.12
C SER A 136 2.01 7.16 -1.60
N ALA A 137 1.48 6.64 -0.48
CA ALA A 137 0.15 6.99 0.06
C ALA A 137 -0.99 6.89 -0.98
N LEU A 138 -0.85 6.01 -1.99
CA LEU A 138 -1.83 5.84 -3.06
C LEU A 138 -2.99 4.91 -2.71
N SER A 139 -2.93 4.18 -1.60
CA SER A 139 -3.97 3.20 -1.24
C SER A 139 -5.40 3.76 -1.23
N PRO A 140 -5.69 4.94 -0.62
CA PRO A 140 -7.01 5.53 -0.66
C PRO A 140 -7.47 5.85 -2.09
N LEU A 141 -6.56 6.30 -2.95
CA LEU A 141 -6.85 6.69 -4.33
C LEU A 141 -7.13 5.47 -5.22
N ILE A 142 -6.43 4.37 -4.96
CA ILE A 142 -6.67 3.09 -5.65
C ILE A 142 -8.01 2.51 -5.20
N ASN A 143 -8.30 2.55 -3.89
CA ASN A 143 -9.52 1.97 -3.34
C ASN A 143 -10.78 2.75 -3.74
N SER A 144 -10.67 4.07 -3.89
CA SER A 144 -11.76 4.91 -4.40
C SER A 144 -11.87 4.93 -5.93
N GLY A 145 -10.94 4.30 -6.65
CA GLY A 145 -10.95 4.25 -8.12
C GLY A 145 -10.42 5.52 -8.81
N LEU A 146 -9.88 6.48 -8.06
CA LEU A 146 -9.29 7.70 -8.63
C LEU A 146 -8.03 7.42 -9.44
N ILE A 147 -7.32 6.33 -9.12
CA ILE A 147 -6.22 5.80 -9.91
C ILE A 147 -6.33 4.27 -9.98
N THR A 148 -5.93 3.68 -11.09
CA THR A 148 -5.98 2.22 -11.23
C THR A 148 -4.61 1.58 -11.05
N PRO A 149 -4.52 0.34 -10.52
CA PRO A 149 -3.27 -0.42 -10.46
C PRO A 149 -2.61 -0.59 -11.83
N GLU A 150 -3.41 -0.71 -12.89
CA GLU A 150 -2.94 -0.79 -14.27
C GLU A 150 -2.13 0.45 -14.66
N LYS A 151 -2.69 1.65 -14.40
CA LYS A 151 -1.98 2.92 -14.65
C LYS A 151 -0.66 3.00 -13.87
N ILE A 152 -0.63 2.51 -12.63
CA ILE A 152 0.58 2.46 -11.82
C ILE A 152 1.62 1.53 -12.47
N VAL A 153 1.21 0.31 -12.83
CA VAL A 153 2.08 -0.70 -13.45
C VAL A 153 2.66 -0.21 -14.78
N ASP A 154 1.85 0.43 -15.61
CA ASP A 154 2.29 0.98 -16.90
C ASP A 154 3.35 2.08 -16.72
N ARG A 155 3.22 2.89 -15.67
CA ARG A 155 4.23 3.90 -15.33
C ARG A 155 5.51 3.25 -14.81
N LEU A 156 5.42 2.22 -13.96
CA LEU A 156 6.58 1.50 -13.42
C LEU A 156 7.37 0.78 -14.51
N LYS A 157 6.71 0.21 -15.52
CA LYS A 157 7.38 -0.41 -16.68
C LYS A 157 8.33 0.57 -17.38
N LYS A 158 7.97 1.83 -17.49
CA LYS A 158 8.77 2.89 -18.14
C LYS A 158 9.98 3.33 -17.33
N LEU A 159 10.04 2.96 -16.04
CA LEU A 159 11.11 3.35 -15.11
C LEU A 159 12.16 2.25 -14.89
N ARG A 160 12.06 1.12 -15.59
CA ARG A 160 12.87 -0.09 -15.38
C ARG A 160 14.39 0.16 -15.28
N THR A 161 14.92 1.14 -16.00
CA THR A 161 16.35 1.46 -16.04
C THR A 161 16.72 2.77 -15.33
N LYS A 162 15.75 3.45 -14.72
CA LYS A 162 15.91 4.80 -14.15
C LYS A 162 15.83 4.83 -12.63
N VAL A 163 15.47 3.72 -12.01
CA VAL A 163 15.21 3.61 -10.57
C VAL A 163 16.00 2.42 -10.00
N ASN A 164 16.46 2.54 -8.77
CA ASN A 164 17.12 1.44 -8.07
C ASN A 164 16.24 0.20 -8.07
N LEU A 165 16.83 -0.93 -8.43
CA LEU A 165 16.09 -2.17 -8.65
C LEU A 165 15.35 -2.67 -7.41
N ASN A 166 15.97 -2.54 -6.22
CA ASN A 166 15.33 -2.90 -4.96
C ASN A 166 14.09 -2.05 -4.68
N SER A 167 14.13 -0.76 -4.98
CA SER A 167 12.98 0.14 -4.82
C SER A 167 11.87 -0.15 -5.82
N LEU A 168 12.24 -0.37 -7.08
CA LEU A 168 11.26 -0.68 -8.12
C LEU A 168 10.57 -2.04 -7.84
N GLU A 169 11.35 -3.07 -7.51
CA GLU A 169 10.83 -4.39 -7.15
C GLU A 169 9.98 -4.32 -5.88
N GLY A 170 10.47 -3.63 -4.85
CA GLY A 170 9.76 -3.47 -3.59
C GLY A 170 8.37 -2.88 -3.80
N TYR A 171 8.27 -1.80 -4.58
CA TYR A 171 6.98 -1.17 -4.86
C TYR A 171 6.07 -2.03 -5.75
N ILE A 172 6.60 -2.67 -6.79
CA ILE A 172 5.86 -3.64 -7.61
C ILE A 172 5.30 -4.76 -6.73
N ARG A 173 6.08 -5.24 -5.76
CA ARG A 173 5.68 -6.29 -4.82
C ARG A 173 4.49 -5.86 -3.95
N GLN A 174 4.40 -4.61 -3.55
CA GLN A 174 3.22 -4.08 -2.84
C GLN A 174 1.99 -4.07 -3.74
N VAL A 175 2.10 -3.59 -4.97
CA VAL A 175 0.97 -3.39 -5.89
C VAL A 175 0.42 -4.72 -6.44
N ILE A 176 1.28 -5.58 -6.99
CA ILE A 176 0.84 -6.84 -7.64
C ILE A 176 1.08 -8.09 -6.80
N GLY A 177 1.89 -8.01 -5.75
CA GLY A 177 2.09 -9.08 -4.79
C GLY A 177 1.04 -9.00 -3.68
N TRP A 178 1.31 -8.19 -2.68
CA TRP A 178 0.49 -8.13 -1.48
C TRP A 178 -0.96 -7.72 -1.74
N ARG A 179 -1.20 -6.64 -2.45
CA ARG A 179 -2.56 -6.14 -2.69
C ARG A 179 -3.43 -7.16 -3.42
N GLU A 180 -2.91 -7.77 -4.48
CA GLU A 180 -3.64 -8.79 -5.26
C GLU A 180 -3.79 -10.10 -4.48
N PHE A 181 -2.75 -10.51 -3.75
CA PHE A 181 -2.77 -11.71 -2.93
C PHE A 181 -3.79 -11.59 -1.79
N MET A 182 -3.79 -10.47 -1.05
CA MET A 182 -4.73 -10.24 0.05
C MET A 182 -6.18 -10.25 -0.42
N ARG A 183 -6.47 -9.69 -1.61
CA ARG A 183 -7.79 -9.84 -2.22
C ARG A 183 -8.15 -11.29 -2.47
N GLY A 184 -7.21 -12.04 -3.04
CA GLY A 184 -7.41 -13.46 -3.31
C GLY A 184 -7.70 -14.27 -2.04
N ILE A 185 -6.95 -14.01 -0.97
CA ILE A 185 -7.19 -14.59 0.36
C ILE A 185 -8.57 -14.20 0.86
N TYR A 186 -8.93 -12.93 0.87
CA TYR A 186 -10.23 -12.48 1.34
C TYR A 186 -11.39 -13.15 0.57
N GLN A 187 -11.30 -13.22 -0.75
CA GLN A 187 -12.36 -13.80 -1.59
C GLN A 187 -12.55 -15.32 -1.43
N ASN A 188 -11.53 -16.04 -1.00
CA ASN A 188 -11.58 -17.49 -0.89
C ASN A 188 -11.63 -18.01 0.56
N TYR A 189 -11.22 -17.21 1.53
CA TYR A 189 -11.10 -17.65 2.93
C TYR A 189 -11.77 -16.71 3.95
N SER A 190 -12.51 -15.67 3.51
CA SER A 190 -13.10 -14.69 4.44
C SER A 190 -14.06 -15.32 5.44
N ILE A 191 -14.85 -16.32 5.01
CA ILE A 191 -15.81 -16.99 5.90
C ILE A 191 -15.10 -17.78 7.00
N GLU A 192 -14.03 -18.50 6.64
CA GLU A 192 -13.22 -19.25 7.60
C GLU A 192 -12.47 -18.31 8.54
N MET A 193 -11.98 -17.17 8.03
CA MET A 193 -11.31 -16.15 8.84
C MET A 193 -12.28 -15.46 9.80
N GLU A 194 -13.50 -15.16 9.37
CA GLU A 194 -14.52 -14.52 10.21
C GLU A 194 -14.97 -15.43 11.35
N LYS A 195 -15.16 -16.72 11.08
CA LYS A 195 -15.56 -17.72 12.06
C LYS A 195 -14.41 -18.26 12.90
N GLY A 196 -13.19 -18.09 12.40
CA GLY A 196 -11.98 -18.65 13.00
C GLY A 196 -11.48 -17.84 14.17
N ASN A 197 -11.01 -18.55 15.20
CA ASN A 197 -10.22 -17.98 16.28
C ASN A 197 -9.05 -18.92 16.55
N PHE A 198 -8.04 -18.84 15.70
CA PHE A 198 -6.90 -19.76 15.69
C PHE A 198 -6.22 -19.92 17.06
N PHE A 199 -6.10 -18.82 17.82
CA PHE A 199 -5.51 -18.83 19.16
C PHE A 199 -6.52 -19.03 20.28
N ASN A 200 -7.80 -19.20 19.97
CA ASN A 200 -8.90 -19.31 20.95
C ASN A 200 -8.92 -18.14 21.97
N HIS A 201 -8.58 -16.93 21.52
CA HIS A 201 -8.61 -15.74 22.37
C HIS A 201 -10.04 -15.34 22.70
N LYS A 202 -10.31 -15.11 23.99
CA LYS A 202 -11.63 -14.70 24.52
C LYS A 202 -11.64 -13.29 25.08
N ARG A 203 -10.48 -12.62 25.12
CA ARG A 203 -10.37 -11.24 25.61
C ARG A 203 -11.06 -10.28 24.66
N LYS A 204 -11.77 -9.32 25.23
CA LYS A 204 -12.40 -8.23 24.45
C LYS A 204 -11.57 -6.96 24.59
N PHE A 205 -11.49 -6.17 23.52
CA PHE A 205 -10.91 -4.83 23.58
C PHE A 205 -11.79 -3.93 24.45
N LYS A 206 -11.16 -3.14 25.29
CA LYS A 206 -11.81 -2.14 26.13
C LYS A 206 -11.76 -0.78 25.47
N LYS A 207 -12.52 0.20 26.01
CA LYS A 207 -12.58 1.57 25.47
C LYS A 207 -11.20 2.25 25.45
N GLU A 208 -10.35 1.92 26.40
CA GLU A 208 -9.00 2.46 26.59
C GLU A 208 -8.09 2.24 25.36
N TRP A 209 -8.37 1.19 24.57
CA TRP A 209 -7.67 0.96 23.31
C TRP A 209 -7.96 2.02 22.22
N TYR A 210 -9.10 2.69 22.33
CA TYR A 210 -9.52 3.73 21.40
C TYR A 210 -9.15 5.13 21.91
N SER A 211 -9.03 5.31 23.24
CA SER A 211 -8.63 6.59 23.82
C SER A 211 -7.13 6.75 23.97
N GLY A 212 -6.32 5.68 23.81
CA GLY A 212 -4.89 5.70 24.07
C GLY A 212 -4.56 5.77 25.55
N GLU A 213 -5.35 5.10 26.39
CA GLU A 213 -5.20 5.07 27.87
C GLU A 213 -5.11 3.63 28.36
N THR A 214 -4.40 2.78 27.63
CA THR A 214 -4.31 1.36 27.94
C THR A 214 -3.47 1.07 29.20
N GLY A 215 -2.66 2.02 29.64
CA GLY A 215 -1.63 1.86 30.68
C GLY A 215 -0.41 1.09 30.20
N ILE A 216 -0.26 0.91 28.88
CA ILE A 216 0.88 0.26 28.25
C ILE A 216 1.63 1.34 27.43
N PRO A 217 2.68 1.99 27.98
CA PRO A 217 3.29 3.17 27.39
C PRO A 217 3.65 3.08 25.88
N PRO A 218 4.09 1.92 25.34
CA PRO A 218 4.32 1.81 23.90
C PRO A 218 3.07 1.85 23.03
N LEU A 219 1.86 1.76 23.61
CA LEU A 219 0.58 1.77 22.90
C LEU A 219 -0.20 3.07 23.10
N ASP A 220 0.08 3.78 24.18
CA ASP A 220 -0.52 5.05 24.57
C ASP A 220 0.29 6.23 23.98
#